data_6051230fbae3e4d52d8897cddbca2894
#
_entry.id   6051230fbae3e4d52d8897cddbca2894
#
_cell.length_a   1.000
_cell.length_b   1.000
_cell.length_c   1.000
_cell.angle_alpha   90.00
_cell.angle_beta   90.00
_cell.angle_gamma   90.00
#
_symmetry.space_group_name_H-M   'P 1'
#
loop_
_entity.id
_entity.type
_entity.pdbx_description
1 polymer ?
#
loop_
_entity_poly.entity_id
_entity_poly.type
_entity_poly.pdbx_seq_one_letter_code
_entity_poly.pdbx_strand_id
1 'polypeptide(L)'
;ECAVIAAITQSPSNLNPVSNPEANAKRREKVLKNMKEQGSITKDEYDEAMADNVYNRISETASNTTASKPYTYFIDAVINQIVDDLVTEKSYTETQAYNLLYSGGLTIKVTQDADIQAICDDEVANVGDYLNGDTEYGLDYALTIHRADGSSENYSKEQLASYIQSAWGYDTPLLYGSEGAAQEAVDAFKSTLNINEAGGDTVDERIELSPQPQTSVVVMDQYTGQVKAIVGGRGEKNSSLSLNRATDSARQPGSCFKILAAYAPALNEGKITLATTIDDEEYEYKNGQSVNNWDKKYIGPTRVRYGIEHSMNVLAVKTLTDYVGETESYDYLLNFGFTTLSEDDKYSQAKALGGITNGVYNIEMTAAYAAIANGGTYTKPILYTQVLDHDGNVLLDNTTPETHEVLKDSTAYLLTSAMEDVVKQGTGTACQLGKTEQHACCR
;
A
#
# COMPACT_ATOMS: atom_id res chain seq x y z
N GLU A 1 -31.39 1.31 -13.93
CA GLU A 1 -30.00 0.94 -13.62
C GLU A 1 -29.82 0.66 -12.13
N CYS A 2 -30.14 1.56 -11.19
CA CYS A 2 -30.00 1.34 -9.73
C CYS A 2 -30.61 0.03 -9.25
N ALA A 3 -31.78 -0.38 -9.79
CA ALA A 3 -32.42 -1.65 -9.43
C ALA A 3 -31.68 -2.89 -9.94
N VAL A 4 -30.91 -2.78 -11.03
CA VAL A 4 -30.01 -3.83 -11.53
C VAL A 4 -28.85 -4.03 -10.54
N ILE A 5 -28.24 -2.93 -10.09
CA ILE A 5 -27.15 -2.96 -9.12
C ILE A 5 -27.64 -3.51 -7.78
N ALA A 6 -28.79 -3.02 -7.29
CA ALA A 6 -29.41 -3.54 -6.07
C ALA A 6 -29.75 -5.04 -6.15
N ALA A 7 -30.03 -5.56 -7.35
CA ALA A 7 -30.29 -6.97 -7.54
C ALA A 7 -29.05 -7.84 -7.30
N ILE A 8 -27.84 -7.34 -7.56
CA ILE A 8 -26.58 -8.07 -7.44
C ILE A 8 -26.27 -8.43 -5.97
N THR A 9 -26.62 -7.55 -5.02
CA THR A 9 -26.16 -7.61 -3.62
C THR A 9 -26.52 -8.91 -2.89
N GLN A 10 -27.58 -9.61 -3.29
CA GLN A 10 -28.01 -10.86 -2.62
C GLN A 10 -27.13 -12.06 -2.98
N SER A 11 -26.64 -12.13 -4.22
CA SER A 11 -25.79 -13.20 -4.72
C SER A 11 -25.02 -12.71 -5.94
N PRO A 12 -23.84 -12.09 -5.74
CA PRO A 12 -23.13 -11.39 -6.80
C PRO A 12 -22.87 -12.22 -8.06
N SER A 13 -22.44 -13.46 -7.91
CA SER A 13 -22.14 -14.34 -9.06
C SER A 13 -23.42 -14.78 -9.79
N ASN A 14 -24.45 -15.22 -9.06
CA ASN A 14 -25.70 -15.73 -9.64
C ASN A 14 -26.61 -14.62 -10.20
N LEU A 15 -26.42 -13.40 -9.75
CA LEU A 15 -27.21 -12.22 -10.14
C LEU A 15 -26.39 -11.18 -10.90
N ASN A 16 -25.26 -11.60 -11.46
CA ASN A 16 -24.45 -10.75 -12.32
C ASN A 16 -25.20 -10.41 -13.61
N PRO A 17 -25.45 -9.11 -13.93
CA PRO A 17 -26.26 -8.73 -15.10
C PRO A 17 -25.58 -9.00 -16.45
N VAL A 18 -24.27 -9.26 -16.45
CA VAL A 18 -23.48 -9.61 -17.65
C VAL A 18 -23.54 -11.11 -17.92
N SER A 19 -23.19 -11.94 -16.92
CA SER A 19 -23.15 -13.39 -17.08
C SER A 19 -24.52 -14.09 -16.92
N ASN A 20 -25.42 -13.50 -16.09
CA ASN A 20 -26.75 -14.07 -15.78
C ASN A 20 -27.86 -12.99 -15.89
N PRO A 21 -28.06 -12.37 -17.06
CA PRO A 21 -28.98 -11.25 -17.23
C PRO A 21 -30.44 -11.60 -16.89
N GLU A 22 -30.88 -12.83 -17.18
CA GLU A 22 -32.25 -13.28 -16.89
C GLU A 22 -32.51 -13.41 -15.39
N ALA A 23 -31.56 -13.94 -14.64
CA ALA A 23 -31.67 -14.09 -13.18
C ALA A 23 -31.68 -12.70 -12.51
N ASN A 24 -30.81 -11.81 -12.96
CA ASN A 24 -30.80 -10.41 -12.49
C ASN A 24 -32.10 -9.68 -12.83
N ALA A 25 -32.66 -9.88 -14.04
CA ALA A 25 -33.91 -9.24 -14.45
C ALA A 25 -35.09 -9.64 -13.54
N LYS A 26 -35.23 -10.91 -13.21
CA LYS A 26 -36.26 -11.38 -12.25
C LYS A 26 -36.09 -10.72 -10.87
N ARG A 27 -34.84 -10.55 -10.42
CA ARG A 27 -34.58 -9.89 -9.13
C ARG A 27 -34.81 -8.39 -9.20
N ARG A 28 -34.41 -7.73 -10.32
CA ARG A 28 -34.68 -6.30 -10.60
C ARG A 28 -36.18 -5.99 -10.56
N GLU A 29 -37.02 -6.83 -11.19
CA GLU A 29 -38.47 -6.70 -11.13
C GLU A 29 -38.99 -6.67 -9.69
N LYS A 30 -38.49 -7.59 -8.83
CA LYS A 30 -38.86 -7.63 -7.41
C LYS A 30 -38.39 -6.36 -6.67
N VAL A 31 -37.19 -5.85 -6.96
CA VAL A 31 -36.68 -4.62 -6.38
C VAL A 31 -37.57 -3.43 -6.78
N LEU A 32 -37.89 -3.25 -8.07
CA LEU A 32 -38.73 -2.16 -8.57
C LEU A 32 -40.15 -2.25 -7.97
N LYS A 33 -40.71 -3.47 -7.87
CA LYS A 33 -42.02 -3.68 -7.24
C LYS A 33 -42.02 -3.24 -5.78
N ASN A 34 -40.99 -3.62 -5.00
CA ASN A 34 -40.88 -3.21 -3.61
C ASN A 34 -40.73 -1.69 -3.48
N MET A 35 -39.93 -1.04 -4.35
CA MET A 35 -39.77 0.42 -4.37
C MET A 35 -41.10 1.15 -4.61
N LYS A 36 -41.93 0.63 -5.53
CA LYS A 36 -43.25 1.16 -5.79
C LYS A 36 -44.20 0.97 -4.57
N GLU A 37 -44.23 -0.23 -4.00
CA GLU A 37 -45.05 -0.55 -2.82
C GLU A 37 -44.67 0.29 -1.58
N GLN A 38 -43.39 0.65 -1.44
CA GLN A 38 -42.89 1.51 -0.37
C GLN A 38 -43.03 3.01 -0.69
N GLY A 39 -43.50 3.38 -1.86
CA GLY A 39 -43.64 4.76 -2.28
C GLY A 39 -42.33 5.46 -2.65
N SER A 40 -41.23 4.71 -2.85
CA SER A 40 -39.94 5.25 -3.27
C SER A 40 -39.95 5.67 -4.75
N ILE A 41 -40.79 5.07 -5.56
CA ILE A 41 -41.04 5.43 -6.96
C ILE A 41 -42.54 5.45 -7.22
N THR A 42 -42.96 6.30 -8.17
CA THR A 42 -44.35 6.39 -8.67
C THR A 42 -44.68 5.18 -9.54
N LYS A 43 -45.99 5.07 -9.88
CA LYS A 43 -46.43 4.05 -10.85
C LYS A 43 -45.83 4.27 -12.23
N ASP A 44 -45.76 5.53 -12.66
CA ASP A 44 -45.26 5.87 -14.00
C ASP A 44 -43.78 5.61 -14.12
N GLU A 45 -42.98 5.95 -13.08
CA GLU A 45 -41.56 5.60 -13.00
C GLU A 45 -41.31 4.07 -12.96
N TYR A 46 -42.20 3.31 -12.29
CA TYR A 46 -42.13 1.86 -12.30
C TYR A 46 -42.39 1.31 -13.71
N ASP A 47 -43.44 1.77 -14.38
CA ASP A 47 -43.84 1.31 -15.72
C ASP A 47 -42.75 1.68 -16.75
N GLU A 48 -42.14 2.85 -16.66
CA GLU A 48 -40.99 3.28 -17.47
C GLU A 48 -39.75 2.38 -17.20
N ALA A 49 -39.42 2.18 -15.95
CA ALA A 49 -38.27 1.32 -15.55
C ALA A 49 -38.46 -0.13 -16.02
N MET A 50 -39.68 -0.67 -16.00
CA MET A 50 -39.96 -2.03 -16.50
C MET A 50 -39.86 -2.14 -18.01
N ALA A 51 -40.21 -1.07 -18.75
CA ALA A 51 -40.08 -1.01 -20.21
C ALA A 51 -38.63 -0.79 -20.68
N ASP A 52 -37.75 -0.35 -19.79
CA ASP A 52 -36.35 -0.03 -20.12
C ASP A 52 -35.51 -1.29 -20.44
N ASN A 53 -34.90 -1.25 -21.62
CA ASN A 53 -34.08 -2.34 -22.17
C ASN A 53 -32.62 -2.31 -21.68
N VAL A 54 -32.45 -2.16 -20.36
CA VAL A 54 -31.15 -1.93 -19.71
C VAL A 54 -30.11 -3.04 -20.00
N TYR A 55 -30.55 -4.30 -20.14
CA TYR A 55 -29.66 -5.43 -20.36
C TYR A 55 -29.00 -5.43 -21.74
N ASN A 56 -29.67 -4.85 -22.76
CA ASN A 56 -29.03 -4.68 -24.07
C ASN A 56 -27.87 -3.69 -24.00
N ARG A 57 -28.04 -2.58 -23.27
CA ARG A 57 -26.95 -1.60 -23.07
C ARG A 57 -25.79 -2.21 -22.27
N ILE A 58 -26.09 -3.01 -21.26
CA ILE A 58 -25.06 -3.72 -20.48
C ILE A 58 -24.28 -4.68 -21.36
N SER A 59 -24.98 -5.48 -22.20
CA SER A 59 -24.36 -6.40 -23.14
C SER A 59 -23.51 -5.70 -24.20
N GLU A 60 -24.00 -4.57 -24.76
CA GLU A 60 -23.24 -3.78 -25.72
C GLU A 60 -21.99 -3.16 -25.09
N THR A 61 -22.08 -2.67 -23.86
CA THR A 61 -20.94 -2.14 -23.11
C THR A 61 -19.94 -3.25 -22.79
N ALA A 62 -20.39 -4.40 -22.34
CA ALA A 62 -19.54 -5.55 -22.02
C ALA A 62 -18.83 -6.13 -23.28
N SER A 63 -19.49 -6.09 -24.45
CA SER A 63 -18.88 -6.55 -25.71
C SER A 63 -17.91 -5.53 -26.30
N ASN A 64 -18.07 -4.25 -26.00
CA ASN A 64 -17.17 -3.19 -26.43
C ASN A 64 -16.00 -2.94 -25.47
N THR A 65 -16.05 -3.51 -24.27
CA THR A 65 -14.88 -3.57 -23.40
C THR A 65 -13.94 -4.67 -23.92
N THR A 66 -13.13 -4.35 -24.93
CA THR A 66 -11.79 -4.96 -25.00
C THR A 66 -11.26 -4.87 -23.58
N ALA A 67 -10.88 -6.01 -23.00
CA ALA A 67 -10.36 -6.06 -21.64
C ALA A 67 -9.33 -4.94 -21.46
N SER A 68 -9.73 -3.83 -20.86
CA SER A 68 -8.82 -2.71 -20.63
C SER A 68 -7.81 -3.23 -19.63
N LYS A 69 -6.53 -3.06 -19.94
CA LYS A 69 -5.47 -3.39 -18.98
C LYS A 69 -5.80 -2.71 -17.65
N PRO A 70 -5.58 -3.38 -16.51
CA PRO A 70 -5.78 -2.74 -15.21
C PRO A 70 -4.94 -1.47 -15.11
N TYR A 71 -5.42 -0.50 -14.35
CA TYR A 71 -4.64 0.70 -14.05
C TYR A 71 -3.36 0.32 -13.33
N THR A 72 -2.29 1.08 -13.57
CA THR A 72 -1.03 0.93 -12.84
C THR A 72 -1.20 1.32 -11.37
N TYR A 73 -0.29 0.91 -10.50
CA TYR A 73 -0.27 1.33 -9.10
C TYR A 73 -0.20 2.85 -8.94
N PHE A 74 0.52 3.52 -9.84
CA PHE A 74 0.58 4.99 -9.85
C PHE A 74 -0.79 5.60 -10.13
N ILE A 75 -1.51 5.13 -11.14
CA ILE A 75 -2.85 5.64 -11.50
C ILE A 75 -3.87 5.34 -10.41
N ASP A 76 -3.83 4.15 -9.78
CA ASP A 76 -4.68 3.86 -8.62
C ASP A 76 -4.44 4.87 -7.48
N ALA A 77 -3.19 5.19 -7.18
CA ALA A 77 -2.85 6.20 -6.17
C ALA A 77 -3.31 7.62 -6.57
N VAL A 78 -3.21 7.99 -7.85
CA VAL A 78 -3.75 9.27 -8.39
C VAL A 78 -5.27 9.35 -8.17
N ILE A 79 -5.99 8.28 -8.48
CA ILE A 79 -7.45 8.21 -8.29
C ILE A 79 -7.80 8.45 -6.83
N ASN A 80 -7.14 7.73 -5.91
CA ASN A 80 -7.38 7.88 -4.48
C ASN A 80 -7.09 9.31 -4.01
N GLN A 81 -5.94 9.89 -4.38
CA GLN A 81 -5.60 11.25 -3.98
C GLN A 81 -6.61 12.28 -4.50
N ILE A 82 -7.05 12.19 -5.77
CA ILE A 82 -8.04 13.12 -6.32
C ILE A 82 -9.38 12.99 -5.59
N VAL A 83 -9.82 11.77 -5.28
CA VAL A 83 -11.07 11.55 -4.54
C VAL A 83 -10.97 12.18 -3.14
N ASP A 84 -9.86 11.95 -2.42
CA ASP A 84 -9.63 12.52 -1.10
C ASP A 84 -9.58 14.07 -1.14
N ASP A 85 -8.89 14.64 -2.11
CA ASP A 85 -8.78 16.10 -2.27
C ASP A 85 -10.14 16.72 -2.65
N LEU A 86 -10.96 16.06 -3.49
CA LEU A 86 -12.33 16.51 -3.80
C LEU A 86 -13.24 16.47 -2.56
N VAL A 87 -13.10 15.47 -1.72
CA VAL A 87 -13.85 15.35 -0.47
C VAL A 87 -13.42 16.42 0.53
N THR A 88 -12.11 16.58 0.74
CA THR A 88 -11.57 17.45 1.78
C THR A 88 -11.59 18.93 1.39
N GLU A 89 -11.23 19.27 0.17
CA GLU A 89 -11.11 20.67 -0.29
C GLU A 89 -12.40 21.22 -0.91
N LYS A 90 -13.18 20.37 -1.58
CA LYS A 90 -14.40 20.79 -2.31
C LYS A 90 -15.70 20.35 -1.65
N SER A 91 -15.60 19.59 -0.53
CA SER A 91 -16.77 19.10 0.22
C SER A 91 -17.69 18.20 -0.63
N TYR A 92 -17.15 17.50 -1.62
CA TYR A 92 -17.90 16.45 -2.31
C TYR A 92 -18.10 15.24 -1.41
N THR A 93 -19.16 14.49 -1.64
CA THR A 93 -19.21 13.12 -1.11
C THR A 93 -18.29 12.24 -1.96
N GLU A 94 -17.81 11.15 -1.40
CA GLU A 94 -16.99 10.17 -2.10
C GLU A 94 -17.65 9.70 -3.41
N THR A 95 -18.95 9.41 -3.37
CA THR A 95 -19.74 9.05 -4.58
C THR A 95 -19.72 10.15 -5.65
N GLN A 96 -19.84 11.43 -5.24
CA GLN A 96 -19.79 12.56 -6.18
C GLN A 96 -18.39 12.71 -6.78
N ALA A 97 -17.34 12.51 -5.98
CA ALA A 97 -15.96 12.58 -6.43
C ALA A 97 -15.66 11.49 -7.48
N TYR A 98 -16.05 10.23 -7.22
CA TYR A 98 -15.93 9.15 -8.21
C TYR A 98 -16.73 9.39 -9.48
N ASN A 99 -17.98 9.87 -9.37
CA ASN A 99 -18.79 10.19 -10.54
C ASN A 99 -18.16 11.30 -11.38
N LEU A 100 -17.62 12.33 -10.75
CA LEU A 100 -16.92 13.40 -11.43
C LEU A 100 -15.65 12.88 -12.12
N LEU A 101 -14.85 12.06 -11.43
CA LEU A 101 -13.61 11.50 -11.95
C LEU A 101 -13.84 10.65 -13.20
N TYR A 102 -14.85 9.77 -13.19
CA TYR A 102 -15.08 8.82 -14.30
C TYR A 102 -16.00 9.36 -15.40
N SER A 103 -16.84 10.35 -15.12
CA SER A 103 -17.84 10.84 -16.06
C SER A 103 -17.78 12.35 -16.32
N GLY A 104 -16.96 13.08 -15.58
CA GLY A 104 -16.89 14.55 -15.64
C GLY A 104 -16.01 15.11 -16.76
N GLY A 105 -15.36 14.28 -17.56
CA GLY A 105 -14.47 14.73 -18.64
C GLY A 105 -13.25 15.50 -18.15
N LEU A 106 -12.70 15.10 -17.00
CA LEU A 106 -11.56 15.77 -16.38
C LEU A 106 -10.26 15.57 -17.17
N THR A 107 -9.38 16.58 -17.12
CA THR A 107 -8.00 16.50 -17.56
C THR A 107 -7.09 16.53 -16.34
N ILE A 108 -6.33 15.45 -16.12
CA ILE A 108 -5.46 15.28 -14.96
C ILE A 108 -4.00 15.36 -15.39
N LYS A 109 -3.24 16.32 -14.83
CA LYS A 109 -1.81 16.48 -15.07
C LYS A 109 -1.04 15.75 -13.97
N VAL A 110 -0.68 14.49 -14.22
CA VAL A 110 0.05 13.65 -13.27
C VAL A 110 1.52 14.05 -13.14
N THR A 111 2.16 13.65 -12.04
CA THR A 111 3.58 13.92 -11.76
C THR A 111 4.50 12.79 -12.21
N GLN A 112 3.92 11.67 -12.69
CA GLN A 112 4.66 10.49 -13.12
C GLN A 112 5.70 10.84 -14.19
N ASP A 113 6.90 10.31 -14.01
CA ASP A 113 7.95 10.26 -15.02
C ASP A 113 7.96 8.85 -15.63
N ALA A 114 7.69 8.78 -16.94
CA ALA A 114 7.52 7.49 -17.61
C ALA A 114 8.80 6.66 -17.65
N ASP A 115 9.96 7.33 -17.77
CA ASP A 115 11.26 6.65 -17.83
C ASP A 115 11.65 6.10 -16.47
N ILE A 116 11.46 6.90 -15.40
CA ILE A 116 11.70 6.46 -14.02
C ILE A 116 10.74 5.32 -13.66
N GLN A 117 9.47 5.43 -14.02
CA GLN A 117 8.49 4.37 -13.77
C GLN A 117 8.88 3.07 -14.46
N ALA A 118 9.29 3.12 -15.73
CA ALA A 118 9.70 1.95 -16.47
C ALA A 118 10.92 1.25 -15.85
N ILE A 119 11.91 2.02 -15.37
CA ILE A 119 13.06 1.47 -14.63
C ILE A 119 12.59 0.77 -13.35
N CYS A 120 11.72 1.41 -12.57
CA CYS A 120 11.22 0.82 -11.32
C CYS A 120 10.40 -0.46 -11.57
N ASP A 121 9.59 -0.48 -12.62
CA ASP A 121 8.79 -1.65 -13.01
C ASP A 121 9.70 -2.83 -13.41
N ASP A 122 10.75 -2.56 -14.21
CA ASP A 122 11.71 -3.57 -14.65
C ASP A 122 12.54 -4.13 -13.48
N GLU A 123 13.07 -3.29 -12.61
CA GLU A 123 13.84 -3.71 -11.43
C GLU A 123 12.99 -4.52 -10.44
N VAL A 124 11.72 -4.15 -10.22
CA VAL A 124 10.83 -4.91 -9.35
C VAL A 124 10.44 -6.25 -9.99
N ALA A 125 10.25 -6.31 -11.30
CA ALA A 125 10.01 -7.56 -12.02
C ALA A 125 11.19 -8.53 -11.87
N ASN A 126 12.41 -8.02 -11.89
CA ASN A 126 13.67 -8.78 -11.83
C ASN A 126 14.24 -8.91 -10.40
N VAL A 127 13.57 -8.37 -9.38
CA VAL A 127 14.10 -8.38 -8.01
C VAL A 127 14.39 -9.78 -7.46
N GLY A 128 13.77 -10.83 -8.02
CA GLY A 128 14.06 -12.23 -7.71
C GLY A 128 15.52 -12.61 -7.91
N ASP A 129 16.21 -11.98 -8.85
CA ASP A 129 17.62 -12.21 -9.17
C ASP A 129 18.56 -11.72 -8.05
N TYR A 130 18.10 -10.78 -7.23
CA TYR A 130 18.85 -10.19 -6.11
C TYR A 130 18.52 -10.78 -4.75
N LEU A 131 17.45 -11.58 -4.66
CA LEU A 131 17.02 -12.19 -3.39
C LEU A 131 17.85 -13.44 -3.09
N ASN A 132 18.32 -13.54 -1.85
CA ASN A 132 18.95 -14.74 -1.35
C ASN A 132 17.87 -15.77 -0.98
N GLY A 133 17.61 -16.70 -1.87
CA GLY A 133 16.62 -17.77 -1.67
C GLY A 133 15.69 -17.93 -2.87
N ASP A 134 14.94 -19.03 -2.85
CA ASP A 134 13.97 -19.31 -3.91
C ASP A 134 12.74 -18.40 -3.78
N THR A 135 12.16 -18.03 -4.91
CA THR A 135 10.87 -17.34 -4.92
C THR A 135 9.78 -18.33 -4.53
N GLU A 136 9.02 -17.98 -3.51
CA GLU A 136 7.80 -18.69 -3.14
C GLU A 136 6.58 -17.96 -3.71
N TYR A 137 5.45 -18.65 -3.79
CA TYR A 137 4.20 -18.11 -4.33
C TYR A 137 3.11 -18.15 -3.28
N GLY A 138 2.60 -16.99 -2.92
CA GLY A 138 1.39 -16.85 -2.11
C GLY A 138 0.15 -17.12 -2.97
N LEU A 139 -0.74 -17.99 -2.49
CA LEU A 139 -1.97 -18.41 -3.17
C LEU A 139 -3.17 -17.65 -2.61
N ASP A 140 -3.88 -16.92 -3.45
CA ASP A 140 -5.26 -16.46 -3.23
C ASP A 140 -6.22 -17.30 -4.07
N TYR A 141 -7.32 -17.74 -3.44
CA TYR A 141 -8.22 -18.75 -3.99
C TYR A 141 -9.67 -18.42 -3.69
N ALA A 142 -10.51 -18.55 -4.69
CA ALA A 142 -11.95 -18.54 -4.56
C ALA A 142 -12.57 -19.51 -5.57
N LEU A 143 -13.56 -20.29 -5.13
CA LEU A 143 -14.30 -21.22 -5.97
C LEU A 143 -15.80 -21.10 -5.66
N THR A 144 -16.61 -20.96 -6.68
CA THR A 144 -18.07 -21.14 -6.61
C THR A 144 -18.46 -22.34 -7.44
N ILE A 145 -19.14 -23.30 -6.83
CA ILE A 145 -19.73 -24.46 -7.52
C ILE A 145 -21.22 -24.18 -7.69
N HIS A 146 -21.70 -24.15 -8.92
CA HIS A 146 -23.11 -24.08 -9.25
C HIS A 146 -23.59 -25.49 -9.49
N ARG A 147 -24.43 -26.02 -8.62
CA ARG A 147 -24.96 -27.35 -8.70
C ARG A 147 -26.10 -27.46 -9.73
N ALA A 148 -26.27 -28.61 -10.32
CA ALA A 148 -27.34 -28.87 -11.30
C ALA A 148 -28.77 -28.65 -10.74
N ASP A 149 -28.95 -28.69 -9.43
CA ASP A 149 -30.24 -28.41 -8.75
C ASP A 149 -30.50 -26.89 -8.55
N GLY A 150 -29.59 -26.03 -9.00
CA GLY A 150 -29.67 -24.58 -8.88
C GLY A 150 -29.13 -24.02 -7.58
N SER A 151 -28.59 -24.84 -6.69
CA SER A 151 -27.87 -24.37 -5.51
C SER A 151 -26.43 -23.95 -5.84
N SER A 152 -25.81 -23.14 -4.97
CA SER A 152 -24.41 -22.72 -5.13
C SER A 152 -23.66 -22.87 -3.82
N GLU A 153 -22.43 -23.35 -3.92
CA GLU A 153 -21.49 -23.50 -2.81
C GLU A 153 -20.26 -22.63 -3.05
N ASN A 154 -19.84 -21.88 -2.04
CA ASN A 154 -18.67 -21.00 -2.15
C ASN A 154 -17.55 -21.49 -1.22
N TYR A 155 -16.35 -21.51 -1.76
CA TYR A 155 -15.13 -21.90 -1.06
C TYR A 155 -14.10 -20.80 -1.15
N SER A 156 -13.49 -20.49 -0.02
CA SER A 156 -12.48 -19.44 0.11
C SER A 156 -11.09 -20.02 0.35
N LYS A 157 -10.08 -19.16 0.28
CA LYS A 157 -8.69 -19.54 0.60
C LYS A 157 -8.55 -20.07 2.04
N GLU A 158 -9.37 -19.62 2.98
CA GLU A 158 -9.32 -20.09 4.37
C GLU A 158 -9.77 -21.54 4.48
N GLN A 159 -10.75 -21.97 3.68
CA GLN A 159 -11.21 -23.35 3.62
C GLN A 159 -10.16 -24.25 2.95
N LEU A 160 -9.54 -23.77 1.85
CA LEU A 160 -8.40 -24.44 1.23
C LEU A 160 -7.24 -24.56 2.23
N ALA A 161 -6.87 -23.50 2.93
CA ALA A 161 -5.81 -23.50 3.93
C ALA A 161 -6.08 -24.53 5.05
N SER A 162 -7.31 -24.57 5.56
CA SER A 162 -7.72 -25.53 6.58
C SER A 162 -7.63 -26.98 6.09
N TYR A 163 -8.00 -27.22 4.84
CA TYR A 163 -7.85 -28.54 4.22
C TYR A 163 -6.36 -28.93 4.13
N ILE A 164 -5.52 -28.08 3.54
CA ILE A 164 -4.08 -28.35 3.35
C ILE A 164 -3.37 -28.57 4.70
N GLN A 165 -3.68 -27.74 5.70
CA GLN A 165 -3.15 -27.92 7.03
C GLN A 165 -3.55 -29.28 7.63
N SER A 166 -4.81 -29.69 7.45
CA SER A 166 -5.33 -30.95 8.00
C SER A 166 -4.83 -32.16 7.26
N ALA A 167 -4.73 -32.10 5.92
CA ALA A 167 -4.37 -33.21 5.07
C ALA A 167 -2.86 -33.40 4.93
N TRP A 168 -2.09 -32.30 4.89
CA TRP A 168 -0.66 -32.31 4.58
C TRP A 168 0.21 -31.80 5.75
N GLY A 169 -0.37 -31.16 6.77
CA GLY A 169 0.36 -30.69 7.94
C GLY A 169 1.24 -29.46 7.67
N TYR A 170 0.95 -28.67 6.63
CA TYR A 170 1.73 -27.48 6.31
C TYR A 170 1.46 -26.35 7.31
N ASP A 171 2.53 -25.78 7.87
CA ASP A 171 2.44 -24.60 8.76
C ASP A 171 2.05 -23.33 8.00
N THR A 172 2.41 -23.26 6.70
CA THR A 172 2.09 -22.14 5.79
C THR A 172 1.29 -22.64 4.58
N PRO A 173 0.01 -23.01 4.77
CA PRO A 173 -0.78 -23.78 3.79
C PRO A 173 -1.12 -23.02 2.48
N LEU A 174 -0.81 -21.71 2.41
CA LEU A 174 -1.03 -20.87 1.22
C LEU A 174 0.29 -20.33 0.63
N LEU A 175 1.44 -20.97 0.94
CA LEU A 175 2.76 -20.59 0.44
C LEU A 175 3.43 -21.80 -0.21
N TYR A 176 3.85 -21.67 -1.46
CA TYR A 176 4.35 -22.78 -2.28
C TYR A 176 5.65 -22.42 -2.99
N GLY A 177 6.58 -23.37 -3.07
CA GLY A 177 7.84 -23.20 -3.79
C GLY A 177 7.72 -23.15 -5.32
N SER A 178 6.54 -23.42 -5.88
CA SER A 178 6.28 -23.30 -7.32
C SER A 178 4.78 -23.16 -7.61
N GLU A 179 4.44 -22.61 -8.76
CA GLU A 179 3.06 -22.53 -9.25
C GLU A 179 2.43 -23.92 -9.40
N GLY A 180 3.20 -24.92 -9.86
CA GLY A 180 2.74 -26.30 -9.97
C GLY A 180 2.33 -26.92 -8.63
N ALA A 181 3.11 -26.66 -7.57
CA ALA A 181 2.79 -27.13 -6.22
C ALA A 181 1.51 -26.47 -5.67
N ALA A 182 1.29 -25.20 -5.97
CA ALA A 182 0.05 -24.51 -5.62
C ALA A 182 -1.16 -25.11 -6.36
N GLN A 183 -1.02 -25.40 -7.66
CA GLN A 183 -2.06 -26.03 -8.45
C GLN A 183 -2.40 -27.43 -7.93
N GLU A 184 -1.39 -28.25 -7.58
CA GLU A 184 -1.61 -29.57 -6.97
C GLU A 184 -2.43 -29.49 -5.68
N ALA A 185 -2.19 -28.46 -4.85
CA ALA A 185 -2.93 -28.23 -3.62
C ALA A 185 -4.42 -27.89 -3.90
N VAL A 186 -4.65 -27.04 -4.90
CA VAL A 186 -6.01 -26.67 -5.35
C VAL A 186 -6.73 -27.89 -5.90
N ASP A 187 -6.09 -28.68 -6.77
CA ASP A 187 -6.69 -29.86 -7.38
C ASP A 187 -7.02 -30.94 -6.34
N ALA A 188 -6.14 -31.13 -5.35
CA ALA A 188 -6.39 -32.03 -4.22
C ALA A 188 -7.61 -31.58 -3.40
N PHE A 189 -7.74 -30.29 -3.11
CA PHE A 189 -8.90 -29.74 -2.43
C PHE A 189 -10.17 -29.92 -3.24
N LYS A 190 -10.16 -29.58 -4.53
CA LYS A 190 -11.31 -29.74 -5.44
C LYS A 190 -11.79 -31.19 -5.52
N SER A 191 -10.87 -32.16 -5.48
CA SER A 191 -11.21 -33.57 -5.50
C SER A 191 -12.11 -34.02 -4.34
N THR A 192 -12.10 -33.28 -3.23
CA THR A 192 -12.94 -33.53 -2.04
C THR A 192 -14.37 -32.99 -2.18
N LEU A 193 -14.61 -32.08 -3.13
CA LEU A 193 -15.86 -31.32 -3.24
C LEU A 193 -16.96 -32.02 -4.08
N ASN A 194 -16.68 -33.23 -4.58
CA ASN A 194 -17.63 -34.04 -5.36
C ASN A 194 -18.28 -33.24 -6.51
N ILE A 195 -17.48 -32.50 -7.30
CA ILE A 195 -17.96 -31.75 -8.47
C ILE A 195 -18.34 -32.71 -9.56
N ASN A 196 -19.58 -32.64 -10.04
CA ASN A 196 -20.12 -33.52 -11.11
C ASN A 196 -20.45 -32.69 -12.36
N GLU A 197 -19.43 -32.32 -13.12
CA GLU A 197 -19.59 -31.57 -14.38
C GLU A 197 -20.45 -32.35 -15.41
N ALA A 198 -20.30 -33.68 -15.50
CA ALA A 198 -21.11 -34.49 -16.38
C ALA A 198 -22.60 -34.53 -15.97
N GLY A 199 -22.89 -34.25 -14.71
CA GLY A 199 -24.24 -34.14 -14.17
C GLY A 199 -24.83 -32.73 -14.24
N GLY A 200 -24.07 -31.75 -14.74
CA GLY A 200 -24.52 -30.37 -14.95
C GLY A 200 -24.02 -29.37 -13.93
N ASP A 201 -23.08 -29.75 -13.04
CA ASP A 201 -22.40 -28.78 -12.20
C ASP A 201 -21.46 -27.88 -13.02
N THR A 202 -21.38 -26.60 -12.71
CA THR A 202 -20.39 -25.68 -13.29
C THR A 202 -19.60 -24.96 -12.19
N VAL A 203 -18.40 -24.51 -12.52
CA VAL A 203 -17.51 -23.86 -11.55
C VAL A 203 -17.05 -22.49 -12.04
N ASP A 204 -17.05 -21.51 -11.13
CA ASP A 204 -16.34 -20.25 -11.28
C ASP A 204 -15.16 -20.29 -10.32
N GLU A 205 -13.93 -20.34 -10.85
CA GLU A 205 -12.71 -20.48 -10.07
C GLU A 205 -11.76 -19.32 -10.32
N ARG A 206 -11.17 -18.80 -9.23
CA ARG A 206 -10.10 -17.81 -9.27
C ARG A 206 -8.90 -18.33 -8.51
N ILE A 207 -7.78 -18.45 -9.20
CA ILE A 207 -6.48 -18.77 -8.64
C ILE A 207 -5.56 -17.61 -8.93
N GLU A 208 -5.05 -16.94 -7.90
CA GLU A 208 -4.08 -15.87 -8.06
C GLU A 208 -2.81 -16.21 -7.28
N LEU A 209 -1.69 -16.22 -7.99
CA LEU A 209 -0.37 -16.49 -7.43
C LEU A 209 0.42 -15.20 -7.38
N SER A 210 0.97 -14.89 -6.21
CA SER A 210 1.80 -13.73 -6.01
C SER A 210 3.19 -14.13 -5.53
N PRO A 211 4.27 -13.71 -6.24
CA PRO A 211 5.64 -14.04 -5.83
C PRO A 211 5.96 -13.41 -4.47
N GLN A 212 6.66 -14.17 -3.61
CA GLN A 212 7.10 -13.74 -2.29
C GLN A 212 8.64 -13.79 -2.19
N PRO A 213 9.26 -12.91 -1.40
CA PRO A 213 8.65 -11.80 -0.67
C PRO A 213 8.12 -10.69 -1.60
N GLN A 214 7.18 -9.91 -1.09
CA GLN A 214 6.65 -8.73 -1.78
C GLN A 214 7.51 -7.48 -1.51
N THR A 215 7.40 -6.47 -2.38
CA THR A 215 8.08 -5.19 -2.24
C THR A 215 7.21 -4.03 -2.73
N SER A 216 7.60 -2.81 -2.40
CA SER A 216 7.08 -1.59 -3.01
C SER A 216 8.19 -0.57 -3.19
N VAL A 217 8.06 0.27 -4.20
CA VAL A 217 9.03 1.34 -4.52
C VAL A 217 8.28 2.65 -4.68
N VAL A 218 8.85 3.72 -4.14
CA VAL A 218 8.40 5.11 -4.35
C VAL A 218 9.62 5.95 -4.71
N VAL A 219 9.51 6.71 -5.79
CA VAL A 219 10.52 7.71 -6.19
C VAL A 219 9.86 9.08 -6.15
N MET A 220 10.46 10.01 -5.43
CA MET A 220 9.92 11.35 -5.19
C MET A 220 10.99 12.41 -5.41
N ASP A 221 10.61 13.52 -6.01
CA ASP A 221 11.42 14.74 -6.05
C ASP A 221 11.29 15.46 -4.70
N GLN A 222 12.40 15.55 -3.97
CA GLN A 222 12.43 16.11 -2.61
C GLN A 222 12.09 17.60 -2.53
N TYR A 223 12.26 18.36 -3.61
CA TYR A 223 12.00 19.80 -3.62
C TYR A 223 10.53 20.13 -3.91
N THR A 224 9.90 19.35 -4.77
CA THR A 224 8.55 19.63 -5.24
C THR A 224 7.46 18.74 -4.62
N GLY A 225 7.85 17.67 -3.94
CA GLY A 225 6.92 16.67 -3.44
C GLY A 225 6.33 15.76 -4.53
N GLN A 226 6.71 15.96 -5.80
CA GLN A 226 6.19 15.20 -6.90
C GLN A 226 6.67 13.75 -6.88
N VAL A 227 5.75 12.83 -6.73
CA VAL A 227 6.02 11.40 -6.87
C VAL A 227 6.21 11.07 -8.35
N LYS A 228 7.36 10.53 -8.70
CA LYS A 228 7.76 10.24 -10.09
C LYS A 228 7.47 8.81 -10.51
N ALA A 229 7.51 7.87 -9.57
CA ALA A 229 7.17 6.47 -9.80
C ALA A 229 6.61 5.81 -8.54
N ILE A 230 5.70 4.87 -8.74
CA ILE A 230 5.18 3.96 -7.70
C ILE A 230 5.09 2.55 -8.27
N VAL A 231 5.67 1.59 -7.55
CA VAL A 231 5.42 0.16 -7.74
C VAL A 231 4.87 -0.39 -6.43
N GLY A 232 3.65 -0.92 -6.45
CA GLY A 232 2.94 -1.36 -5.25
C GLY A 232 3.05 -2.85 -4.93
N GLY A 233 3.79 -3.62 -5.73
CA GLY A 233 3.97 -5.06 -5.51
C GLY A 233 4.72 -5.75 -6.63
N ARG A 234 5.20 -6.98 -6.35
CA ARG A 234 5.78 -7.91 -7.32
C ARG A 234 4.67 -8.74 -7.98
N GLY A 235 4.93 -9.16 -9.21
CA GLY A 235 4.01 -9.97 -10.00
C GLY A 235 3.08 -9.14 -10.88
N GLU A 236 2.27 -9.84 -11.66
CA GLU A 236 1.34 -9.20 -12.57
C GLU A 236 0.18 -8.54 -11.80
N LYS A 237 -0.14 -7.31 -12.17
CA LYS A 237 -1.29 -6.59 -11.63
C LYS A 237 -2.53 -6.88 -12.47
N ASN A 238 -3.43 -7.70 -11.92
CA ASN A 238 -4.58 -8.25 -12.65
C ASN A 238 -5.88 -7.44 -12.49
N SER A 239 -5.91 -6.48 -11.57
CA SER A 239 -7.09 -5.65 -11.30
C SER A 239 -6.71 -4.21 -10.96
N SER A 240 -7.57 -3.26 -11.37
CA SER A 240 -7.48 -1.86 -10.95
C SER A 240 -7.91 -1.69 -9.50
N LEU A 241 -7.42 -0.65 -8.81
CA LEU A 241 -7.72 -0.33 -7.41
C LEU A 241 -7.45 -1.52 -6.47
N SER A 242 -6.41 -2.30 -6.78
CA SER A 242 -5.93 -3.40 -5.93
C SER A 242 -4.91 -2.90 -4.92
N LEU A 243 -4.59 -3.72 -3.91
CA LEU A 243 -3.66 -3.38 -2.82
C LEU A 243 -2.34 -2.80 -3.36
N ASN A 244 -2.10 -1.53 -3.06
CA ASN A 244 -0.87 -0.82 -3.34
C ASN A 244 -0.02 -0.77 -2.06
N ARG A 245 1.04 -1.58 -1.97
CA ARG A 245 1.86 -1.63 -0.74
C ARG A 245 2.65 -0.35 -0.46
N ALA A 246 2.73 0.56 -1.42
CA ALA A 246 3.38 1.85 -1.22
C ALA A 246 2.50 2.83 -0.43
N THR A 247 1.17 2.73 -0.58
CA THR A 247 0.17 3.67 -0.03
C THR A 247 -0.81 3.05 0.94
N ASP A 248 -1.10 1.71 0.83
CA ASP A 248 -2.21 1.08 1.53
C ASP A 248 -1.75 0.03 2.54
N SER A 249 -0.46 -0.32 2.58
CA SER A 249 0.09 -1.34 3.47
C SER A 249 1.08 -0.74 4.45
N ALA A 250 0.61 -0.40 5.64
CA ALA A 250 1.48 0.03 6.72
C ALA A 250 2.33 -1.14 7.25
N ARG A 251 3.63 -0.91 7.42
CA ARG A 251 4.61 -1.89 7.90
C ARG A 251 5.56 -1.26 8.90
N GLN A 252 6.14 -2.09 9.76
CA GLN A 252 7.17 -1.71 10.70
C GLN A 252 8.41 -1.21 9.94
N PRO A 253 8.83 0.06 10.11
CA PRO A 253 9.94 0.64 9.36
C PRO A 253 11.31 0.13 9.84
N GLY A 254 11.36 -0.52 10.98
CA GLY A 254 12.59 -1.04 11.55
C GLY A 254 13.65 0.04 11.77
N SER A 255 14.92 -0.32 11.57
CA SER A 255 16.07 0.56 11.84
C SER A 255 16.11 1.85 11.03
N CYS A 256 15.38 1.95 9.92
CA CYS A 256 15.25 3.22 9.20
C CYS A 256 14.62 4.31 10.07
N PHE A 257 13.81 3.93 11.04
CA PHE A 257 13.16 4.89 11.94
C PHE A 257 14.08 5.52 12.98
N LYS A 258 15.26 4.94 13.26
CA LYS A 258 16.26 5.48 14.20
C LYS A 258 16.63 6.94 13.88
N ILE A 259 16.82 7.23 12.59
CA ILE A 259 17.16 8.57 12.11
C ILE A 259 16.04 9.55 12.48
N LEU A 260 14.80 9.22 12.16
CA LEU A 260 13.66 10.12 12.29
C LEU A 260 13.16 10.23 13.73
N ALA A 261 13.12 9.11 14.47
CA ALA A 261 12.55 9.07 15.82
C ALA A 261 13.52 9.47 16.93
N ALA A 262 14.83 9.26 16.74
CA ALA A 262 15.82 9.47 17.79
C ALA A 262 16.85 10.54 17.42
N TYR A 263 17.60 10.32 16.34
CA TYR A 263 18.75 11.18 16.05
C TYR A 263 18.37 12.55 15.49
N ALA A 264 17.35 12.65 14.63
CA ALA A 264 16.91 13.91 14.06
C ALA A 264 16.44 14.90 15.13
N PRO A 265 15.50 14.55 16.02
CA PRO A 265 15.09 15.47 17.09
C PRO A 265 16.24 15.80 18.06
N ALA A 266 17.07 14.82 18.46
CA ALA A 266 18.17 15.05 19.38
C ALA A 266 19.22 16.04 18.85
N LEU A 267 19.56 15.94 17.56
CA LEU A 267 20.47 16.87 16.87
C LEU A 267 19.81 18.22 16.64
N ASN A 268 18.51 18.24 16.27
CA ASN A 268 17.79 19.47 15.96
C ASN A 268 17.63 20.38 17.18
N GLU A 269 17.39 19.80 18.34
CA GLU A 269 17.29 20.51 19.62
C GLU A 269 18.66 20.80 20.25
N GLY A 270 19.75 20.40 19.59
CA GLY A 270 21.11 20.62 20.10
C GLY A 270 21.43 19.86 21.38
N LYS A 271 20.66 18.81 21.69
CA LYS A 271 20.86 18.00 22.90
C LYS A 271 22.07 17.06 22.77
N ILE A 272 22.40 16.71 21.54
CA ILE A 272 23.59 15.94 21.19
C ILE A 272 24.27 16.54 19.95
N THR A 273 25.46 16.05 19.68
CA THR A 273 26.20 16.23 18.42
C THR A 273 26.60 14.86 17.88
N LEU A 274 27.05 14.77 16.63
CA LEU A 274 27.60 13.54 16.08
C LEU A 274 28.85 13.02 16.83
N ALA A 275 29.54 13.90 17.59
CA ALA A 275 30.68 13.56 18.42
C ALA A 275 30.30 13.17 19.86
N THR A 276 29.06 13.38 20.27
CA THR A 276 28.58 12.98 21.60
C THR A 276 28.78 11.48 21.79
N THR A 277 29.30 11.12 22.96
CA THR A 277 29.58 9.72 23.33
C THR A 277 28.47 9.20 24.23
N ILE A 278 27.90 8.07 23.87
CA ILE A 278 26.86 7.35 24.62
C ILE A 278 27.40 5.94 24.92
N ASP A 279 27.21 5.45 26.14
CA ASP A 279 27.66 4.11 26.53
C ASP A 279 26.79 3.04 25.87
N ASP A 280 27.44 2.19 25.06
CA ASP A 280 26.84 0.98 24.50
C ASP A 280 27.08 -0.17 25.49
N GLU A 281 26.10 -0.44 26.30
CA GLU A 281 26.10 -1.42 27.40
C GLU A 281 24.75 -2.15 27.46
N GLU A 282 24.64 -3.15 28.32
CA GLU A 282 23.34 -3.80 28.58
C GLU A 282 22.30 -2.76 28.97
N TYR A 283 21.17 -2.78 28.28
CA TYR A 283 20.11 -1.78 28.47
C TYR A 283 18.72 -2.45 28.37
N GLU A 284 17.77 -1.94 29.14
CA GLU A 284 16.39 -2.43 29.14
C GLU A 284 15.44 -1.27 28.92
N TYR A 285 14.35 -1.56 28.23
CA TYR A 285 13.19 -0.67 28.19
C TYR A 285 12.57 -0.52 29.59
N LYS A 286 11.77 0.51 29.80
CA LYS A 286 11.03 0.73 31.06
C LYS A 286 10.18 -0.48 31.49
N ASN A 287 9.78 -1.32 30.56
CA ASN A 287 9.01 -2.54 30.82
C ASN A 287 9.89 -3.77 31.19
N GLY A 288 11.21 -3.61 31.27
CA GLY A 288 12.16 -4.68 31.63
C GLY A 288 12.57 -5.57 30.45
N GLN A 289 12.14 -5.28 29.23
CA GLN A 289 12.59 -6.02 28.05
C GLN A 289 13.98 -5.53 27.62
N SER A 290 14.91 -6.44 27.39
CA SER A 290 16.29 -6.12 26.99
C SER A 290 16.36 -5.55 25.57
N VAL A 291 17.19 -4.52 25.40
CA VAL A 291 17.58 -3.94 24.11
C VAL A 291 18.93 -4.52 23.70
N ASN A 292 18.96 -5.27 22.61
CA ASN A 292 20.17 -5.88 22.11
C ASN A 292 20.59 -5.26 20.78
N ASN A 293 21.89 -5.06 20.59
CA ASN A 293 22.44 -4.79 19.26
C ASN A 293 22.28 -6.05 18.37
N TRP A 294 22.32 -5.86 17.04
CA TRP A 294 22.11 -6.94 16.07
C TRP A 294 23.13 -8.09 16.21
N ASP A 295 24.36 -7.77 16.66
CA ASP A 295 25.46 -8.73 16.89
C ASP A 295 25.55 -9.21 18.35
N LYS A 296 24.63 -8.76 19.22
CA LYS A 296 24.57 -9.04 20.66
C LYS A 296 25.87 -8.67 21.42
N LYS A 297 26.60 -7.66 20.94
CA LYS A 297 27.82 -7.15 21.58
C LYS A 297 27.63 -5.72 22.03
N TYR A 298 28.38 -5.34 23.05
CA TYR A 298 28.46 -4.00 23.57
C TYR A 298 29.92 -3.54 23.56
N ILE A 299 30.16 -2.32 23.12
CA ILE A 299 31.51 -1.80 22.90
C ILE A 299 31.88 -0.62 23.81
N GLY A 300 30.98 -0.26 24.75
CA GLY A 300 31.19 0.82 25.69
C GLY A 300 31.01 2.21 25.06
N PRO A 301 31.74 3.24 25.57
CA PRO A 301 31.57 4.62 25.12
C PRO A 301 31.74 4.78 23.60
N THR A 302 30.64 5.11 22.91
CA THR A 302 30.56 5.11 21.45
C THR A 302 29.97 6.41 20.95
N ARG A 303 30.55 6.98 19.88
CA ARG A 303 30.06 8.23 19.27
C ARG A 303 28.74 8.00 18.55
N VAL A 304 27.86 9.00 18.61
CA VAL A 304 26.57 8.99 17.89
C VAL A 304 26.76 8.72 16.38
N ARG A 305 27.76 9.32 15.73
CA ARG A 305 28.07 9.05 14.32
C ARG A 305 28.30 7.56 14.05
N TYR A 306 29.10 6.90 14.88
CA TYR A 306 29.36 5.46 14.78
C TYR A 306 28.09 4.63 15.03
N GLY A 307 27.25 5.06 15.97
CA GLY A 307 25.95 4.45 16.26
C GLY A 307 24.98 4.50 15.06
N ILE A 308 25.00 5.60 14.30
CA ILE A 308 24.24 5.72 13.03
C ILE A 308 24.85 4.81 11.96
N GLU A 309 26.16 4.90 11.75
CA GLU A 309 26.93 4.15 10.75
C GLU A 309 26.74 2.63 10.88
N HIS A 310 26.71 2.12 12.12
CA HIS A 310 26.57 0.67 12.42
C HIS A 310 25.18 0.27 12.89
N SER A 311 24.21 1.18 12.81
CA SER A 311 22.81 0.90 13.18
C SER A 311 22.66 0.31 14.58
N MET A 312 23.34 0.88 15.58
CA MET A 312 23.34 0.37 16.95
C MET A 312 22.00 0.66 17.65
N ASN A 313 21.39 -0.41 18.22
CA ASN A 313 20.07 -0.33 18.84
C ASN A 313 20.12 0.41 20.18
N VAL A 314 21.08 0.07 21.03
CA VAL A 314 21.22 0.66 22.38
C VAL A 314 21.40 2.16 22.28
N LEU A 315 22.26 2.64 21.38
CA LEU A 315 22.50 4.08 21.20
C LEU A 315 21.25 4.81 20.75
N ALA A 316 20.49 4.22 19.82
CA ALA A 316 19.25 4.84 19.32
C ALA A 316 18.18 4.94 20.42
N VAL A 317 17.98 3.88 21.21
CA VAL A 317 17.01 3.89 22.32
C VAL A 317 17.42 4.85 23.41
N LYS A 318 18.70 4.85 23.82
CA LYS A 318 19.23 5.83 24.79
C LYS A 318 19.12 7.27 24.26
N THR A 319 19.39 7.51 22.98
CA THR A 319 19.21 8.83 22.38
C THR A 319 17.76 9.30 22.51
N LEU A 320 16.80 8.45 22.16
CA LEU A 320 15.39 8.78 22.32
C LEU A 320 15.02 9.00 23.79
N THR A 321 15.43 8.09 24.68
CA THR A 321 14.95 8.08 26.07
C THR A 321 15.59 9.17 26.91
N ASP A 322 16.92 9.35 26.80
CA ASP A 322 17.70 10.19 27.73
C ASP A 322 17.84 11.62 27.22
N TYR A 323 17.76 11.83 25.90
CA TYR A 323 17.99 13.15 25.30
C TYR A 323 16.74 13.77 24.67
N VAL A 324 15.86 12.97 24.01
CA VAL A 324 14.67 13.49 23.33
C VAL A 324 13.46 13.44 24.25
N GLY A 325 13.11 12.26 24.69
CA GLY A 325 11.85 11.93 25.33
C GLY A 325 10.81 11.39 24.33
N GLU A 326 9.97 10.47 24.81
CA GLU A 326 9.05 9.72 23.96
C GLU A 326 8.01 10.62 23.26
N THR A 327 7.49 11.61 24.00
CA THR A 327 6.45 12.52 23.48
C THR A 327 7.01 13.45 22.40
N GLU A 328 8.17 14.05 22.64
CA GLU A 328 8.82 14.96 21.67
C GLU A 328 9.18 14.21 20.38
N SER A 329 9.71 13.00 20.51
CA SER A 329 9.96 12.11 19.36
C SER A 329 8.68 11.84 18.56
N TYR A 330 7.55 11.60 19.22
CA TYR A 330 6.25 11.40 18.58
C TYR A 330 5.80 12.64 17.81
N ASP A 331 5.92 13.84 18.41
CA ASP A 331 5.53 15.08 17.77
C ASP A 331 6.40 15.38 16.52
N TYR A 332 7.70 15.05 16.56
CA TYR A 332 8.57 15.11 15.38
C TYR A 332 8.10 14.16 14.27
N LEU A 333 7.69 12.94 14.61
CA LEU A 333 7.20 11.98 13.63
C LEU A 333 5.89 12.44 12.97
N LEU A 334 4.97 13.05 13.73
CA LEU A 334 3.79 13.70 13.14
C LEU A 334 4.19 14.83 12.19
N ASN A 335 5.20 15.61 12.56
CA ASN A 335 5.71 16.69 11.72
C ASN A 335 6.42 16.18 10.45
N PHE A 336 6.99 14.97 10.47
CA PHE A 336 7.48 14.27 9.29
C PHE A 336 6.39 13.68 8.40
N GLY A 337 5.11 13.86 8.74
CA GLY A 337 3.96 13.50 7.92
C GLY A 337 3.46 12.06 8.12
N PHE A 338 3.83 11.36 9.20
CA PHE A 338 3.29 10.03 9.49
C PHE A 338 1.86 10.13 10.02
N THR A 339 0.92 9.44 9.37
CA THR A 339 -0.52 9.49 9.66
C THR A 339 -1.02 8.28 10.46
N THR A 340 -0.25 7.19 10.52
CA THR A 340 -0.67 5.91 11.10
C THR A 340 -0.30 5.73 12.56
N LEU A 341 0.37 6.72 13.16
CA LEU A 341 0.81 6.69 14.56
C LEU A 341 -0.39 6.66 15.50
N SER A 342 -0.37 5.76 16.47
CA SER A 342 -1.39 5.66 17.52
C SER A 342 -1.00 6.43 18.78
N GLU A 343 -1.96 6.69 19.67
CA GLU A 343 -1.68 7.28 20.99
C GLU A 343 -0.74 6.39 21.85
N ASP A 344 -0.76 5.07 21.66
CA ASP A 344 0.14 4.15 22.35
C ASP A 344 1.60 4.36 21.92
N ASP A 345 1.84 4.73 20.67
CA ASP A 345 3.17 5.03 20.16
C ASP A 345 3.78 6.26 20.81
N LYS A 346 2.95 7.19 21.31
CA LYS A 346 3.39 8.42 21.95
C LYS A 346 4.36 8.18 23.12
N TYR A 347 4.10 7.14 23.90
CA TYR A 347 4.88 6.82 25.10
C TYR A 347 5.80 5.61 24.91
N SER A 348 5.87 5.06 23.69
CA SER A 348 6.67 3.87 23.38
C SER A 348 8.14 4.22 23.14
N GLN A 349 9.05 3.56 23.84
CA GLN A 349 10.50 3.63 23.54
C GLN A 349 10.85 2.81 22.28
N ALA A 350 10.04 1.80 21.95
CA ALA A 350 10.28 0.90 20.81
C ALA A 350 10.25 1.62 19.46
N LYS A 351 9.60 2.80 19.37
CA LYS A 351 9.61 3.61 18.14
C LYS A 351 11.01 4.07 17.73
N ALA A 352 11.97 4.15 18.68
CA ALA A 352 13.38 4.38 18.34
C ALA A 352 13.93 3.36 17.36
N LEU A 353 13.40 2.14 17.36
CA LEU A 353 13.82 1.02 16.51
C LEU A 353 12.76 0.68 15.44
N GLY A 354 11.74 1.52 15.27
CA GLY A 354 10.65 1.31 14.32
C GLY A 354 9.56 0.37 14.81
N GLY A 355 9.50 0.10 16.13
CA GLY A 355 8.39 -0.61 16.76
C GLY A 355 7.18 0.30 16.89
N ILE A 356 6.35 0.37 15.87
CA ILE A 356 5.15 1.21 15.73
C ILE A 356 3.91 0.32 15.68
N THR A 357 2.86 0.71 16.38
CA THR A 357 1.64 -0.11 16.55
C THR A 357 1.04 -0.54 15.22
N ASN A 358 0.76 0.41 14.32
CA ASN A 358 0.18 0.13 13.01
C ASN A 358 1.22 -0.01 11.89
N GLY A 359 2.48 0.38 12.14
CA GLY A 359 3.47 0.59 11.09
C GLY A 359 3.27 1.92 10.36
N VAL A 360 3.97 2.12 9.24
CA VAL A 360 3.91 3.34 8.41
C VAL A 360 3.89 2.97 6.93
N TYR A 361 3.41 3.89 6.08
CA TYR A 361 3.41 3.70 4.63
C TYR A 361 4.77 4.04 4.00
N ASN A 362 5.12 3.35 2.91
CA ASN A 362 6.37 3.61 2.19
C ASN A 362 6.44 5.05 1.65
N ILE A 363 5.34 5.59 1.14
CA ILE A 363 5.29 6.97 0.63
C ILE A 363 5.59 8.00 1.73
N GLU A 364 5.13 7.78 2.96
CA GLU A 364 5.41 8.63 4.12
C GLU A 364 6.89 8.54 4.53
N MET A 365 7.45 7.34 4.55
CA MET A 365 8.89 7.14 4.78
C MET A 365 9.72 7.88 3.74
N THR A 366 9.35 7.78 2.47
CA THR A 366 10.04 8.48 1.37
C THR A 366 9.97 9.99 1.57
N ALA A 367 8.81 10.55 1.91
CA ALA A 367 8.65 11.98 2.16
C ALA A 367 9.44 12.47 3.39
N ALA A 368 9.48 11.68 4.47
CA ALA A 368 10.24 12.01 5.67
C ALA A 368 11.76 12.08 5.40
N TYR A 369 12.29 11.13 4.62
CA TYR A 369 13.70 11.17 4.19
C TYR A 369 13.95 12.25 3.14
N ALA A 370 12.99 12.52 2.25
CA ALA A 370 13.05 13.64 1.32
C ALA A 370 13.18 14.98 2.05
N ALA A 371 12.54 15.15 3.21
CA ALA A 371 12.70 16.35 4.04
C ALA A 371 14.13 16.54 4.52
N ILE A 372 14.83 15.47 4.90
CA ILE A 372 16.27 15.55 5.24
C ILE A 372 17.09 15.97 4.02
N ALA A 373 16.84 15.37 2.86
CA ALA A 373 17.52 15.71 1.60
C ALA A 373 17.21 17.13 1.09
N ASN A 374 16.09 17.71 1.54
CA ASN A 374 15.63 19.06 1.23
C ASN A 374 15.96 20.08 2.34
N GLY A 375 17.11 19.92 3.00
CA GLY A 375 17.57 20.87 4.01
C GLY A 375 16.67 20.99 5.24
N GLY A 376 15.88 19.99 5.56
CA GLY A 376 14.96 19.97 6.69
C GLY A 376 13.53 20.45 6.37
N THR A 377 13.24 20.75 5.12
CA THR A 377 11.90 21.16 4.67
C THR A 377 11.11 19.94 4.19
N TYR A 378 10.04 19.60 4.90
CA TYR A 378 9.07 18.61 4.47
C TYR A 378 8.22 19.17 3.32
N THR A 379 7.99 18.35 2.31
CA THR A 379 7.08 18.64 1.19
C THR A 379 6.08 17.51 1.08
N LYS A 380 4.79 17.84 1.11
CA LYS A 380 3.70 16.84 1.01
C LYS A 380 3.79 16.10 -0.33
N PRO A 381 3.72 14.77 -0.35
CA PRO A 381 3.71 14.00 -1.58
C PRO A 381 2.49 14.32 -2.45
N ILE A 382 2.71 14.57 -3.73
CA ILE A 382 1.66 14.80 -4.71
C ILE A 382 1.84 13.90 -5.93
N LEU A 383 0.74 13.40 -6.46
CA LEU A 383 0.68 12.51 -7.62
C LEU A 383 0.16 13.22 -8.89
N TYR A 384 -0.39 14.42 -8.71
CA TYR A 384 -0.83 15.29 -9.81
C TYR A 384 -0.54 16.76 -9.46
N THR A 385 -0.36 17.57 -10.50
CA THR A 385 -0.14 19.03 -10.35
C THR A 385 -1.44 19.81 -10.51
N GLN A 386 -2.32 19.39 -11.42
CA GLN A 386 -3.61 20.03 -11.65
C GLN A 386 -4.66 19.03 -12.10
N VAL A 387 -5.91 19.27 -11.70
CA VAL A 387 -7.10 18.67 -12.28
C VAL A 387 -7.94 19.78 -12.91
N LEU A 388 -8.24 19.66 -14.20
CA LEU A 388 -9.05 20.60 -14.94
C LEU A 388 -10.43 19.96 -15.24
N ASP A 389 -11.48 20.78 -15.21
CA ASP A 389 -12.81 20.34 -15.67
C ASP A 389 -12.87 20.25 -17.22
N HIS A 390 -14.02 19.84 -17.76
CA HIS A 390 -14.22 19.69 -19.21
C HIS A 390 -14.11 20.99 -20.00
N ASP A 391 -14.27 22.14 -19.33
CA ASP A 391 -14.14 23.48 -19.93
C ASP A 391 -12.70 24.02 -19.82
N GLY A 392 -11.81 23.28 -19.14
CA GLY A 392 -10.42 23.65 -18.92
C GLY A 392 -10.19 24.56 -17.70
N ASN A 393 -11.20 24.76 -16.84
CA ASN A 393 -11.03 25.50 -15.59
C ASN A 393 -10.32 24.62 -14.56
N VAL A 394 -9.48 25.24 -13.72
CA VAL A 394 -8.77 24.52 -12.66
C VAL A 394 -9.74 24.15 -11.55
N LEU A 395 -9.89 22.86 -11.30
CA LEU A 395 -10.69 22.28 -10.22
C LEU A 395 -9.86 22.05 -8.95
N LEU A 396 -8.68 21.40 -9.09
CA LEU A 396 -7.69 21.19 -8.02
C LEU A 396 -6.32 21.67 -8.50
N ASP A 397 -5.54 22.27 -7.61
CA ASP A 397 -4.23 22.86 -7.95
C ASP A 397 -3.17 22.55 -6.88
N ASN A 398 -2.20 21.73 -7.23
CA ASN A 398 -1.02 21.36 -6.45
C ASN A 398 0.27 21.90 -7.07
N THR A 399 0.21 22.95 -7.91
CA THR A 399 1.40 23.55 -8.54
C THR A 399 2.33 24.24 -7.54
N THR A 400 1.76 24.71 -6.42
CA THR A 400 2.54 25.24 -5.29
C THR A 400 2.65 24.18 -4.22
N PRO A 401 3.85 23.64 -3.92
CA PRO A 401 4.02 22.62 -2.91
C PRO A 401 3.57 23.07 -1.52
N GLU A 402 2.85 22.19 -0.80
CA GLU A 402 2.58 22.37 0.62
C GLU A 402 3.82 21.95 1.41
N THR A 403 4.47 22.91 2.09
CA THR A 403 5.74 22.70 2.77
C THR A 403 5.76 23.27 4.18
N HIS A 404 6.56 22.67 5.05
CA HIS A 404 6.92 23.24 6.35
C HIS A 404 8.31 22.77 6.80
N GLU A 405 8.94 23.54 7.69
CA GLU A 405 10.22 23.17 8.26
C GLU A 405 10.03 22.12 9.36
N VAL A 406 10.73 20.99 9.25
CA VAL A 406 10.79 19.92 10.25
C VAL A 406 12.11 19.94 10.99
N LEU A 407 13.20 20.23 10.30
CA LEU A 407 14.56 20.32 10.83
C LEU A 407 15.24 21.57 10.36
N LYS A 408 16.20 22.03 11.15
CA LYS A 408 17.16 23.05 10.70
C LYS A 408 18.03 22.50 9.58
N ASP A 409 18.40 23.35 8.61
CA ASP A 409 19.30 22.98 7.51
C ASP A 409 20.62 22.35 8.02
N SER A 410 21.19 22.90 9.10
CA SER A 410 22.38 22.34 9.72
C SER A 410 22.20 20.91 10.25
N THR A 411 21.01 20.58 10.78
CA THR A 411 20.67 19.24 11.26
C THR A 411 20.53 18.28 10.09
N ALA A 412 19.82 18.70 9.05
CA ALA A 412 19.65 17.93 7.82
C ALA A 412 21.00 17.59 7.17
N TYR A 413 21.91 18.59 7.11
CA TYR A 413 23.29 18.39 6.63
C TYR A 413 24.06 17.37 7.47
N LEU A 414 24.00 17.47 8.81
CA LEU A 414 24.71 16.54 9.71
C LEU A 414 24.18 15.11 9.57
N LEU A 415 22.85 14.94 9.47
CA LEU A 415 22.23 13.62 9.27
C LEU A 415 22.65 13.04 7.91
N THR A 416 22.58 13.81 6.83
CA THR A 416 23.04 13.38 5.51
C THR A 416 24.49 12.92 5.55
N SER A 417 25.37 13.71 6.17
CA SER A 417 26.78 13.37 6.34
C SER A 417 27.00 12.06 7.13
N ALA A 418 26.19 11.81 8.18
CA ALA A 418 26.30 10.58 8.95
C ALA A 418 25.74 9.37 8.17
N MET A 419 24.65 9.57 7.39
CA MET A 419 24.08 8.51 6.55
C MET A 419 24.97 8.14 5.35
N GLU A 420 25.76 9.11 4.83
CA GLU A 420 26.79 8.77 3.82
C GLU A 420 27.81 7.75 4.38
N ASP A 421 28.18 7.85 5.65
CA ASP A 421 29.13 6.90 6.24
C ASP A 421 28.54 5.49 6.36
N VAL A 422 27.22 5.35 6.49
CA VAL A 422 26.53 4.04 6.45
C VAL A 422 26.86 3.30 5.14
N VAL A 423 26.85 4.02 4.02
CA VAL A 423 27.16 3.45 2.68
C VAL A 423 28.67 3.35 2.46
N LYS A 424 29.46 4.29 2.96
CA LYS A 424 30.91 4.33 2.71
C LYS A 424 31.66 3.23 3.49
N GLN A 425 31.27 2.97 4.74
CA GLN A 425 32.03 2.10 5.65
C GLN A 425 31.18 1.35 6.69
N GLY A 426 29.87 1.61 6.73
CA GLY A 426 28.92 1.03 7.67
C GLY A 426 28.16 -0.17 7.12
N THR A 427 26.93 -0.35 7.62
CA THR A 427 26.07 -1.50 7.27
C THR A 427 25.54 -1.50 5.84
N GLY A 428 25.61 -0.37 5.12
CA GLY A 428 25.14 -0.18 3.76
C GLY A 428 26.22 -0.32 2.67
N THR A 429 27.40 -0.86 2.96
CA THR A 429 28.52 -0.91 2.00
C THR A 429 28.19 -1.66 0.70
N ALA A 430 27.24 -2.61 0.73
CA ALA A 430 26.78 -3.32 -0.46
C ALA A 430 26.03 -2.41 -1.47
N CYS A 431 25.56 -1.22 -1.01
CA CYS A 431 24.88 -0.25 -1.86
C CYS A 431 25.83 0.77 -2.52
N GLN A 432 27.17 0.57 -2.41
CA GLN A 432 28.12 1.47 -3.05
C GLN A 432 28.05 1.37 -4.57
N LEU A 433 27.74 2.49 -5.22
CA LEU A 433 27.83 2.62 -6.67
C LEU A 433 29.29 2.77 -7.13
N GLY A 434 29.58 2.40 -8.37
CA GLY A 434 30.90 2.58 -8.96
C GLY A 434 31.37 4.05 -8.93
N LYS A 435 32.68 4.29 -9.09
CA LYS A 435 33.26 5.65 -8.93
C LYS A 435 32.64 6.72 -9.82
N THR A 436 32.03 6.35 -10.94
CA THR A 436 31.31 7.24 -11.86
C THR A 436 29.89 7.57 -11.41
N GLU A 437 29.34 6.79 -10.48
CA GLU A 437 27.93 6.86 -10.05
C GLU A 437 27.77 7.34 -8.61
N GLN A 438 28.87 7.42 -7.85
CA GLN A 438 28.87 7.79 -6.42
C GLN A 438 28.27 9.17 -6.10
N HIS A 439 28.12 10.06 -7.10
CA HIS A 439 27.45 11.35 -6.89
C HIS A 439 25.93 11.29 -6.90
N ALA A 440 25.34 10.18 -7.33
CA ALA A 440 23.88 10.03 -7.42
C ALA A 440 23.25 9.44 -6.15
N CYS A 441 23.99 8.62 -5.37
CA CYS A 441 23.46 7.88 -4.22
C CYS A 441 23.39 8.68 -2.91
N CYS A 442 24.00 9.88 -2.83
CA CYS A 442 24.16 10.63 -1.59
C CYS A 442 23.67 12.08 -1.67
N ARG A 443 22.75 12.38 -2.58
CA ARG A 443 22.12 13.70 -2.65
C ARG A 443 20.61 13.60 -2.56
#